data_bb909c828326310a067d0a13628adbd7
#
_entry.id   bb909c828326310a067d0a13628adbd7
#
_cell.length_a   1.000
_cell.length_b   1.000
_cell.length_c   1.000
_cell.angle_alpha   90.00
_cell.angle_beta   90.00
_cell.angle_gamma   90.00
#
_symmetry.space_group_name_H-M   'P 1'
#
loop_
_entity.id
_entity.type
_entity.pdbx_description
1 polymer ?
#
loop_
_entity_poly.entity_id
_entity_poly.type
_entity_poly.pdbx_seq_one_letter_code
_entity_poly.pdbx_strand_id
1 'polypeptide(L)'
;MIHDGTCPGRDRFRLVGMAPLVYLCARPQQGAAAAEYESFRTAMRLDESGLERWDLVSDPLPADFAARWRGAVVGGSPFNVSDPESSKTDAQRALEEGLARLALAAASGETAALFTCYGIGVATRALGG
;
A
#
# COMPACT_ATOMS: atom_id res chain seq x y z
N MET A 1 15.27 -3.26 -30.37
CA MET A 1 15.41 -3.60 -29.83
C MET A 1 15.10 -3.74 -29.26
N ILE A 2 15.03 -3.55 -29.30
CA ILE A 2 15.09 -3.77 -28.78
C ILE A 2 14.92 -4.26 -28.27
N HIS A 3 14.95 -4.28 -28.06
CA HIS A 3 15.04 -4.79 -27.50
C HIS A 3 14.80 -4.92 -26.86
N ASP A 4 14.63 -4.79 -27.38
CA ASP A 4 14.47 -5.21 -26.53
C ASP A 4 14.61 -4.71 -25.56
N GLY A 5 14.31 -4.41 -25.30
CA GLY A 5 14.26 -3.72 -24.08
C GLY A 5 15.43 -3.94 -23.15
N THR A 6 16.56 -4.13 -23.71
CA THR A 6 17.71 -4.55 -22.94
C THR A 6 18.57 -3.40 -22.45
N CYS A 7 18.25 -2.18 -22.83
CA CYS A 7 18.98 -1.00 -22.34
C CYS A 7 18.65 -0.76 -20.86
N PRO A 8 19.61 -0.89 -19.93
CA PRO A 8 19.31 -0.75 -18.50
C PRO A 8 18.73 0.60 -18.11
N GLY A 9 19.23 1.69 -18.70
CA GLY A 9 18.70 3.00 -18.41
C GLY A 9 17.26 3.17 -18.87
N ARG A 10 16.94 2.62 -20.02
CA ARG A 10 15.59 2.64 -20.55
C ARG A 10 14.64 1.85 -19.68
N ASP A 11 15.06 0.67 -19.24
CA ASP A 11 14.25 -0.16 -18.35
C ASP A 11 14.00 0.55 -17.02
N ARG A 12 14.98 1.25 -16.52
CA ARG A 12 14.83 2.02 -15.28
C ARG A 12 13.77 3.10 -15.43
N PHE A 13 13.76 3.84 -16.54
CA PHE A 13 12.74 4.85 -16.80
C PHE A 13 11.36 4.22 -16.92
N ARG A 14 11.26 3.09 -17.57
CA ARG A 14 10.00 2.38 -17.67
C ARG A 14 9.49 1.98 -16.31
N LEU A 15 10.36 1.47 -15.44
CA LEU A 15 9.96 1.08 -14.09
C LEU A 15 9.46 2.26 -13.27
N VAL A 16 10.10 3.41 -13.37
CA VAL A 16 9.65 4.61 -12.66
C VAL A 16 8.28 5.05 -13.17
N GLY A 17 8.08 5.13 -14.51
CA GLY A 17 6.81 5.54 -15.08
C GLY A 17 5.75 4.46 -15.13
N MET A 18 6.18 3.19 -15.16
CA MET A 18 5.30 2.04 -15.37
C MET A 18 5.27 1.09 -14.18
N ALA A 19 5.81 1.51 -13.04
CA ALA A 19 5.77 0.69 -11.84
C ALA A 19 4.32 0.35 -11.49
N PRO A 20 4.06 -0.84 -10.95
CA PRO A 20 2.70 -1.21 -10.58
C PRO A 20 2.19 -0.39 -9.41
N LEU A 21 0.88 -0.39 -9.24
CA LEU A 21 0.26 0.00 -7.99
C LEU A 21 0.36 -1.16 -7.01
N VAL A 22 0.20 -0.88 -5.74
CA VAL A 22 0.19 -1.93 -4.72
C VAL A 22 -1.10 -1.88 -3.91
N TYR A 23 -1.67 -3.04 -3.65
CA TYR A 23 -2.71 -3.21 -2.64
C TYR A 23 -2.03 -3.56 -1.33
N LEU A 24 -2.17 -2.69 -0.35
CA LEU A 24 -1.62 -2.90 0.99
C LEU A 24 -2.70 -3.55 1.85
N CYS A 25 -2.48 -4.80 2.19
CA CYS A 25 -3.43 -5.60 2.94
C CYS A 25 -3.23 -5.40 4.43
N ALA A 26 -4.29 -5.01 5.12
CA ALA A 26 -4.29 -4.82 6.58
C ALA A 26 -5.17 -5.84 7.28
N ARG A 27 -5.52 -6.95 6.60
CA ARG A 27 -6.38 -8.00 7.14
C ARG A 27 -5.58 -9.26 7.43
N PRO A 28 -5.66 -9.79 8.67
CA PRO A 28 -5.04 -11.08 8.98
C PRO A 28 -5.72 -12.26 8.27
N GLN A 29 -7.03 -12.14 7.97
CA GLN A 29 -7.80 -13.23 7.36
C GLN A 29 -7.51 -13.31 5.86
N GLN A 30 -6.88 -14.39 5.44
CA GLN A 30 -6.43 -14.55 4.05
C GLN A 30 -7.59 -14.58 3.04
N GLY A 31 -8.71 -15.19 3.39
CA GLY A 31 -9.87 -15.24 2.51
C GLY A 31 -10.45 -13.85 2.25
N ALA A 32 -10.60 -13.06 3.29
CA ALA A 32 -11.09 -11.68 3.18
C ALA A 32 -10.08 -10.81 2.41
N ALA A 33 -8.79 -11.02 2.65
CA ALA A 33 -7.74 -10.30 1.95
C ALA A 33 -7.74 -10.58 0.45
N ALA A 34 -7.91 -11.84 0.08
CA ALA A 34 -7.96 -12.24 -1.34
C ALA A 34 -9.18 -11.64 -2.03
N ALA A 35 -10.33 -11.66 -1.37
CA ALA A 35 -11.55 -11.09 -1.93
C ALA A 35 -11.43 -9.57 -2.12
N GLU A 36 -10.84 -8.89 -1.14
CA GLU A 36 -10.63 -7.45 -1.22
C GLU A 36 -9.67 -7.09 -2.34
N TYR A 37 -8.57 -7.83 -2.47
CA TYR A 37 -7.62 -7.64 -3.56
C TYR A 37 -8.31 -7.75 -4.92
N GLU A 38 -9.11 -8.79 -5.12
CA GLU A 38 -9.82 -9.01 -6.37
C GLU A 38 -10.83 -7.90 -6.65
N SER A 39 -11.47 -7.38 -5.60
CA SER A 39 -12.40 -6.27 -5.75
C SER A 39 -11.70 -5.01 -6.23
N PHE A 40 -10.56 -4.67 -5.66
CA PHE A 40 -9.78 -3.52 -6.11
C PHE A 40 -9.25 -3.73 -7.51
N ARG A 41 -8.69 -4.90 -7.79
CA ARG A 41 -8.14 -5.20 -9.11
C ARG A 41 -9.20 -5.05 -10.20
N THR A 42 -10.38 -5.60 -9.97
CA THR A 42 -11.49 -5.52 -10.91
C THR A 42 -11.98 -4.10 -11.09
N ALA A 43 -12.19 -3.38 -9.99
CA ALA A 43 -12.68 -2.00 -10.03
C ALA A 43 -11.70 -1.07 -10.75
N MET A 44 -10.41 -1.29 -10.57
CA MET A 44 -9.36 -0.48 -11.18
C MET A 44 -8.98 -0.97 -12.58
N ARG A 45 -9.58 -2.09 -13.03
CA ARG A 45 -9.32 -2.69 -14.34
C ARG A 45 -7.85 -3.01 -14.57
N LEU A 46 -7.22 -3.58 -13.53
CA LEU A 46 -5.82 -3.97 -13.57
C LEU A 46 -5.70 -5.49 -13.51
N ASP A 47 -4.64 -6.02 -14.10
CA ASP A 47 -4.27 -7.42 -13.92
C ASP A 47 -3.29 -7.52 -12.73
N GLU A 48 -2.82 -8.72 -12.46
CA GLU A 48 -1.93 -8.97 -11.32
C GLU A 48 -0.59 -8.24 -11.47
N SER A 49 -0.16 -7.96 -12.69
CA SER A 49 1.08 -7.22 -12.92
C SER A 49 0.90 -5.73 -12.72
N GLY A 50 -0.34 -5.24 -12.83
CA GLY A 50 -0.65 -3.82 -12.62
C GLY A 50 -0.96 -3.46 -11.18
N LEU A 51 -1.41 -4.44 -10.38
CA LEU A 51 -1.70 -4.26 -8.97
C LEU A 51 -1.05 -5.40 -8.18
N GLU A 52 0.07 -5.11 -7.54
CA GLU A 52 0.74 -6.08 -6.67
C GLU A 52 0.05 -6.11 -5.31
N ARG A 53 0.33 -7.17 -4.57
CA ARG A 53 -0.23 -7.35 -3.24
C ARG A 53 0.90 -7.38 -2.21
N TRP A 54 0.72 -6.63 -1.13
CA TRP A 54 1.67 -6.62 -0.02
C TRP A 54 0.91 -6.77 1.29
N ASP A 55 1.31 -7.74 2.08
CA ASP A 55 0.64 -8.04 3.34
C ASP A 55 1.35 -7.32 4.50
N LEU A 56 0.75 -6.20 4.93
CA LEU A 56 1.30 -5.39 6.01
C LEU A 56 1.21 -6.07 7.38
N VAL A 57 0.37 -7.11 7.50
CA VAL A 57 0.26 -7.83 8.77
C VAL A 57 1.51 -8.68 9.00
N SER A 58 2.06 -9.25 7.93
CA SER A 58 3.23 -10.12 7.99
C SER A 58 4.53 -9.37 7.77
N ASP A 59 4.52 -8.37 6.88
CA ASP A 59 5.73 -7.69 6.45
C ASP A 59 5.56 -6.17 6.55
N PRO A 60 6.49 -5.48 7.20
CA PRO A 60 6.39 -4.02 7.31
C PRO A 60 6.49 -3.35 5.94
N LEU A 61 5.95 -2.15 5.84
CA LEU A 61 6.05 -1.37 4.62
C LEU A 61 7.52 -1.13 4.29
N PRO A 62 7.99 -1.51 3.09
CA PRO A 62 9.40 -1.32 2.77
C PRO A 62 9.78 0.17 2.74
N ALA A 63 11.01 0.47 3.12
CA ALA A 63 11.49 1.85 3.17
C ALA A 63 11.47 2.51 1.78
N ASP A 64 11.63 1.72 0.73
CA ASP A 64 11.68 2.19 -0.65
C ASP A 64 10.33 2.12 -1.36
N PHE A 65 9.23 2.15 -0.61
CA PHE A 65 7.89 1.95 -1.19
C PHE A 65 7.59 2.93 -2.34
N ALA A 66 7.99 4.18 -2.21
CA ALA A 66 7.70 5.20 -3.23
C ALA A 66 8.44 4.94 -4.54
N ALA A 67 9.60 4.28 -4.49
CA ALA A 67 10.33 3.89 -5.68
C ALA A 67 9.82 2.58 -6.26
N ARG A 68 9.27 1.72 -5.41
CA ARG A 68 8.82 0.39 -5.78
C ARG A 68 7.46 0.41 -6.48
N TRP A 69 6.56 1.27 -6.03
CA TRP A 69 5.21 1.37 -6.56
C TRP A 69 4.86 2.82 -6.88
N ARG A 70 4.13 3.03 -7.96
CA ARG A 70 3.70 4.38 -8.33
C ARG A 70 2.52 4.89 -7.52
N GLY A 71 1.90 4.02 -6.73
CA GLY A 71 0.81 4.40 -5.83
C GLY A 71 0.33 3.19 -5.05
N ALA A 72 -0.50 3.44 -4.04
CA ALA A 72 -0.99 2.41 -3.14
C ALA A 72 -2.48 2.55 -2.90
N VAL A 73 -3.14 1.39 -2.74
CA VAL A 73 -4.53 1.31 -2.27
C VAL A 73 -4.48 0.56 -0.95
N VAL A 74 -5.01 1.19 0.09
CA VAL A 74 -5.02 0.59 1.44
C VAL A 74 -6.39 -0.01 1.70
N GLY A 75 -6.41 -1.30 1.99
CA GLY A 75 -7.64 -2.03 2.27
C GLY A 75 -8.16 -1.83 3.68
N GLY A 76 -9.29 -2.44 3.98
CA GLY A 76 -9.87 -2.42 5.31
C GLY A 76 -9.17 -3.35 6.28
N SER A 77 -9.55 -3.26 7.55
CA SER A 77 -8.96 -4.06 8.61
C SER A 77 -9.99 -4.25 9.74
N PRO A 78 -9.90 -5.34 10.51
CA PRO A 78 -10.70 -5.47 11.71
C PRO A 78 -10.20 -4.59 12.85
N PHE A 79 -9.01 -4.00 12.73
CA PHE A 79 -8.47 -3.11 13.75
C PHE A 79 -9.12 -1.74 13.69
N ASN A 80 -9.00 -0.98 14.77
CA ASN A 80 -9.43 0.42 14.84
C ASN A 80 -8.26 1.27 15.32
N VAL A 81 -8.04 2.40 14.66
CA VAL A 81 -6.97 3.32 15.06
C VAL A 81 -7.23 3.90 16.44
N SER A 82 -8.51 3.98 16.84
CA SER A 82 -8.91 4.50 18.14
C SER A 82 -8.87 3.46 19.26
N ASP A 83 -8.45 2.23 18.97
CA ASP A 83 -8.28 1.23 20.02
C ASP A 83 -7.29 1.74 21.06
N PRO A 84 -7.49 1.43 22.37
CA PRO A 84 -6.53 1.84 23.38
C PRO A 84 -5.13 1.29 23.08
N GLU A 85 -4.10 2.12 23.30
CA GLU A 85 -2.73 1.71 23.03
C GLU A 85 -2.35 0.44 23.80
N SER A 86 -2.89 0.27 25.01
CA SER A 86 -2.63 -0.91 25.82
C SER A 86 -3.20 -2.19 25.22
N SER A 87 -4.19 -2.09 24.34
CA SER A 87 -4.82 -3.27 23.71
C SER A 87 -4.26 -3.55 22.32
N LYS A 88 -3.44 -2.67 21.76
CA LYS A 88 -2.87 -2.87 20.44
C LYS A 88 -1.72 -3.86 20.49
N THR A 89 -1.69 -4.76 19.50
CA THR A 89 -0.57 -5.68 19.34
C THR A 89 0.60 -4.97 18.66
N ASP A 90 1.78 -5.57 18.72
CA ASP A 90 2.94 -5.03 18.00
C ASP A 90 2.68 -5.01 16.50
N ALA A 91 1.97 -6.01 15.98
CA ALA A 91 1.60 -6.06 14.58
C ALA A 91 0.70 -4.87 14.19
N GLN A 92 -0.29 -4.53 15.03
CA GLN A 92 -1.15 -3.39 14.77
C GLN A 92 -0.36 -2.08 14.81
N ARG A 93 0.55 -1.92 15.77
CA ARG A 93 1.39 -0.72 15.87
C ARG A 93 2.30 -0.57 14.66
N ALA A 94 2.92 -1.65 14.23
CA ALA A 94 3.80 -1.64 13.05
C ALA A 94 3.02 -1.29 11.79
N LEU A 95 1.81 -1.82 11.67
CA LEU A 95 0.92 -1.56 10.54
C LEU A 95 0.52 -0.08 10.53
N GLU A 96 0.13 0.47 11.66
CA GLU A 96 -0.24 1.89 11.77
C GLU A 96 0.94 2.80 11.46
N GLU A 97 2.13 2.43 11.92
CA GLU A 97 3.34 3.21 11.62
C GLU A 97 3.63 3.23 10.12
N GLY A 98 3.54 2.08 9.47
CA GLY A 98 3.74 1.98 8.02
C GLY A 98 2.74 2.82 7.24
N LEU A 99 1.45 2.75 7.61
CA LEU A 99 0.41 3.53 6.96
C LEU A 99 0.57 5.03 7.23
N ALA A 100 1.05 5.40 8.42
CA ALA A 100 1.34 6.80 8.72
C ALA A 100 2.46 7.33 7.84
N ARG A 101 3.52 6.55 7.62
CA ARG A 101 4.60 6.94 6.69
C ARG A 101 4.08 7.12 5.28
N LEU A 102 3.20 6.22 4.84
CA LEU A 102 2.57 6.33 3.52
C LEU A 102 1.75 7.61 3.41
N ALA A 103 0.95 7.93 4.43
CA ALA A 103 0.12 9.13 4.43
C ALA A 103 0.96 10.40 4.35
N LEU A 104 2.06 10.46 5.11
CA LEU A 104 2.96 11.61 5.08
C LEU A 104 3.64 11.74 3.72
N ALA A 105 4.07 10.65 3.12
CA ALA A 105 4.68 10.65 1.79
C ALA A 105 3.67 11.10 0.72
N ALA A 106 2.43 10.66 0.83
CA ALA A 106 1.39 11.09 -0.11
C ALA A 106 1.09 12.58 0.04
N ALA A 107 1.04 13.07 1.27
CA ALA A 107 0.80 14.49 1.53
C ALA A 107 1.93 15.37 1.00
N SER A 108 3.17 14.88 1.00
CA SER A 108 4.31 15.61 0.48
C SER A 108 4.52 15.44 -1.02
N GLY A 109 3.70 14.64 -1.68
CA GLY A 109 3.79 14.45 -3.12
C GLY A 109 4.77 13.39 -3.57
N GLU A 110 5.34 12.61 -2.65
CA GLU A 110 6.30 11.55 -3.01
C GLU A 110 5.62 10.34 -3.66
N THR A 111 4.35 10.11 -3.36
CA THR A 111 3.60 8.99 -3.90
C THR A 111 2.12 9.34 -3.93
N ALA A 112 1.32 8.45 -4.52
CA ALA A 112 -0.13 8.56 -4.50
C ALA A 112 -0.70 7.44 -3.63
N ALA A 113 -1.75 7.73 -2.87
CA ALA A 113 -2.36 6.71 -2.02
C ALA A 113 -3.86 6.93 -1.90
N LEU A 114 -4.60 5.84 -1.92
CA LEU A 114 -6.03 5.82 -1.64
C LEU A 114 -6.23 5.04 -0.35
N PHE A 115 -6.77 5.71 0.66
CA PHE A 115 -7.03 5.11 1.96
C PHE A 115 -8.51 4.78 2.08
N THR A 116 -8.82 3.57 2.55
CA THR A 116 -10.20 3.14 2.78
C THR A 116 -10.35 2.69 4.24
N CYS A 117 -11.54 2.83 4.78
CA CYS A 117 -11.91 2.30 6.12
C CYS A 117 -10.86 2.61 7.19
N TYR A 118 -10.25 1.58 7.72
CA TYR A 118 -9.22 1.69 8.76
C TYR A 118 -8.09 2.65 8.36
N GLY A 119 -7.67 2.58 7.09
CA GLY A 119 -6.62 3.44 6.57
C GLY A 119 -6.97 4.92 6.65
N ILE A 120 -8.25 5.25 6.50
CA ILE A 120 -8.69 6.65 6.62
C ILE A 120 -8.40 7.18 8.02
N GLY A 121 -8.70 6.39 9.05
CA GLY A 121 -8.42 6.79 10.43
C GLY A 121 -6.95 6.98 10.70
N VAL A 122 -6.11 6.08 10.19
CA VAL A 122 -4.66 6.18 10.36
C VAL A 122 -4.12 7.42 9.65
N ALA A 123 -4.54 7.65 8.41
CA ALA A 123 -4.10 8.80 7.64
C ALA A 123 -4.53 10.11 8.30
N THR A 124 -5.76 10.17 8.76
CA THR A 124 -6.29 11.35 9.45
C THR A 124 -5.44 11.69 10.68
N ARG A 125 -5.16 10.68 11.50
CA ARG A 125 -4.33 10.87 12.70
C ARG A 125 -2.92 11.33 12.33
N ALA A 126 -2.31 10.71 11.32
CA ALA A 126 -0.96 11.04 10.89
C ALA A 126 -0.84 12.48 10.38
N LEU A 127 -1.91 13.00 9.76
CA LEU A 127 -1.93 14.34 9.19
C LEU A 127 -2.48 15.39 10.17
N GLY A 128 -2.67 15.02 11.42
CA GLY A 128 -3.03 15.96 12.47
C GLY A 128 -4.54 16.16 12.67
N GLY A 129 -5.32 15.25 12.11
CA GLY A 129 -6.78 15.29 12.29
C GLY A 129 -7.27 14.63 13.57
#